data_e3b12df2e93033d99b519e884db879f9
#
_entry.id   e3b12df2e93033d99b519e884db879f9
#
_cell.length_a   1.000
_cell.length_b   1.000
_cell.length_c   1.000
_cell.angle_alpha   90.00
_cell.angle_beta   90.00
_cell.angle_gamma   90.00
#
_symmetry.space_group_name_H-M   'P 1'
#
loop_
_entity.id
_entity.type
_entity.pdbx_description
1 polymer ?
#
loop_
_entity_poly.entity_id
_entity_poly.type
_entity_poly.pdbx_seq_one_letter_code
_entity_poly.pdbx_strand_id
1 'polypeptide(L)'
;MRIARNPGGMRNSWADGERMTELLTAAQMRAIEQAAIESGQVTGLELMERAGRGVVEAILEEWPELATTSHRAVVLCGPGNNGGDGFVVARLLRDRGWEVEVFLYGDPDRLPPDAMVNYERWCSLGPVEPATHYADGDRSVFTTHQDVFVDALFGTGLKRPFPPELESFYSLARNGAVYGYHTVAVDLPSGICSDSGRILHEAEFDEANDWWCIDADLTVTFHAARPGHFLRHGPHCCGKLEIKDIGLTHRCAKSMIVQTKPSGFLWKQAWAHKYHHGHALILSGGVGKGGAARLAARGALRIGAGLVTVGCPPAALQENAARLDAIMLRSIYNSQTEGLRRARPAPQGGRDTAPPLGPGATLAGLLEDTRINALCLGPGLGQDRARALAPAALAAKRATVLDADALTAFADDPAELFSMLHDRCVLTPHGGEFARLFPDIAERLAEPATAGPAYSKVDATRDAAARAGCTVLFKGPDTVIASPGGRAAINSAHYDRAAPWLATAGSGDVLAGFIAGLLARGLHPMQAAETAAWLHVECARAFGPGLIAEDLPEMLPKVFREFGA
;
A
#
# COMPACT_ATOMS: atom_id res chain seq x y z
N MET A 1 -9.35 -3.66 -22.14
CA MET A 1 -8.70 -4.86 -21.61
C MET A 1 -7.27 -4.85 -22.13
N ARG A 2 -6.36 -4.18 -21.40
CA ARG A 2 -4.94 -4.05 -21.79
C ARG A 2 -4.23 -5.38 -21.50
N ILE A 3 -3.64 -5.99 -22.51
CA ILE A 3 -2.80 -7.18 -22.36
C ILE A 3 -1.44 -6.71 -21.81
N ALA A 4 -1.09 -7.13 -20.61
CA ALA A 4 0.18 -6.84 -19.97
C ALA A 4 1.35 -7.32 -20.86
N ARG A 5 2.20 -6.42 -21.33
CA ARG A 5 3.48 -6.73 -21.93
C ARG A 5 4.49 -7.06 -20.83
N ASN A 6 5.22 -8.14 -21.03
CA ASN A 6 6.22 -8.69 -20.13
C ASN A 6 7.43 -7.73 -20.02
N PRO A 7 7.84 -7.27 -18.83
CA PRO A 7 9.01 -6.40 -18.67
C PRO A 7 10.29 -7.24 -18.60
N GLY A 8 11.23 -6.92 -19.48
CA GLY A 8 12.58 -7.49 -19.45
C GLY A 8 13.41 -6.96 -18.30
N GLY A 9 14.21 -7.87 -17.73
CA GLY A 9 15.49 -7.63 -17.07
C GLY A 9 15.53 -6.72 -15.84
N MET A 10 15.47 -7.31 -14.64
CA MET A 10 15.89 -6.65 -13.39
C MET A 10 17.31 -6.07 -13.52
N ARG A 11 17.44 -4.75 -13.46
CA ARG A 11 18.70 -4.10 -13.11
C ARG A 11 18.74 -3.93 -11.58
N ASN A 12 19.76 -4.49 -10.95
CA ASN A 12 20.05 -4.32 -9.53
C ASN A 12 20.44 -2.86 -9.24
N SER A 13 19.51 -2.03 -8.76
CA SER A 13 19.77 -0.66 -8.28
C SER A 13 19.56 -0.56 -6.76
N TRP A 14 20.15 -1.47 -6.00
CA TRP A 14 19.99 -1.49 -4.53
C TRP A 14 20.85 -0.44 -3.79
N ALA A 15 21.83 0.18 -4.46
CA ALA A 15 22.67 1.23 -3.88
C ALA A 15 21.96 2.60 -3.75
N ASP A 16 20.90 2.85 -4.53
CA ASP A 16 20.11 4.09 -4.48
C ASP A 16 18.88 4.00 -3.56
N GLY A 17 18.70 2.88 -2.88
CA GLY A 17 17.46 2.47 -2.20
C GLY A 17 16.99 3.32 -1.00
N GLU A 18 17.77 4.28 -0.52
CA GLU A 18 17.32 5.15 0.59
C GLU A 18 16.47 6.34 0.13
N ARG A 19 16.65 6.82 -1.10
CA ARG A 19 15.88 7.96 -1.64
C ARG A 19 14.44 7.60 -2.05
N MET A 20 14.17 6.33 -2.39
CA MET A 20 12.88 5.89 -2.95
C MET A 20 11.84 5.41 -1.93
N THR A 21 12.13 5.44 -0.64
CA THR A 21 11.20 4.93 0.39
C THR A 21 10.39 6.00 1.10
N GLU A 22 10.83 7.24 1.07
CA GLU A 22 10.14 8.37 1.69
C GLU A 22 9.02 8.88 0.79
N LEU A 23 7.83 9.07 1.38
CA LEU A 23 6.68 9.66 0.70
C LEU A 23 6.36 11.00 1.35
N LEU A 24 6.27 12.04 0.53
CA LEU A 24 6.05 13.41 0.99
C LEU A 24 4.65 13.88 0.65
N THR A 25 3.92 14.40 1.64
CA THR A 25 2.67 15.12 1.37
C THR A 25 2.96 16.39 0.56
N ALA A 26 1.93 16.93 -0.09
CA ALA A 26 2.03 18.20 -0.81
C ALA A 26 2.58 19.34 0.08
N ALA A 27 2.16 19.37 1.34
CA ALA A 27 2.64 20.37 2.30
C ALA A 27 4.11 20.20 2.65
N GLN A 28 4.58 18.97 2.83
CA GLN A 28 5.98 18.66 3.12
C GLN A 28 6.89 19.00 1.93
N MET A 29 6.47 18.66 0.72
CA MET A 29 7.23 18.97 -0.48
C MET A 29 7.40 20.49 -0.65
N ARG A 30 6.30 21.26 -0.56
CA ARG A 30 6.36 22.73 -0.61
C ARG A 30 7.27 23.32 0.47
N ALA A 31 7.26 22.75 1.68
CA ALA A 31 8.16 23.22 2.73
C ALA A 31 9.64 22.98 2.42
N ILE A 32 9.97 21.85 1.77
CA ILE A 32 11.34 21.53 1.34
C ILE A 32 11.79 22.50 0.22
N GLU A 33 10.94 22.70 -0.79
CA GLU A 33 11.21 23.64 -1.88
C GLU A 33 11.43 25.06 -1.35
N GLN A 34 10.52 25.52 -0.48
CA GLN A 34 10.61 26.85 0.13
C GLN A 34 11.91 27.02 0.95
N ALA A 35 12.26 26.02 1.75
CA ALA A 35 13.51 26.06 2.54
C ALA A 35 14.76 26.09 1.65
N ALA A 36 14.76 25.38 0.53
CA ALA A 36 15.87 25.40 -0.43
C ALA A 36 16.00 26.76 -1.11
N ILE A 37 14.87 27.39 -1.47
CA ILE A 37 14.83 28.73 -2.07
C ILE A 37 15.30 29.79 -1.06
N GLU A 38 14.76 29.77 0.15
CA GLU A 38 15.11 30.73 1.22
C GLU A 38 16.58 30.64 1.64
N SER A 39 17.17 29.45 1.58
CA SER A 39 18.60 29.25 1.86
C SER A 39 19.52 29.77 0.73
N GLY A 40 18.97 30.15 -0.42
CA GLY A 40 19.72 30.54 -1.59
C GLY A 40 20.41 29.38 -2.33
N GLN A 41 20.08 28.14 -2.01
CA GLN A 41 20.63 26.96 -2.68
C GLN A 41 20.17 26.87 -4.13
N VAL A 42 18.93 27.29 -4.41
CA VAL A 42 18.30 27.22 -5.72
C VAL A 42 17.21 28.30 -5.82
N THR A 43 16.88 28.72 -7.03
CA THR A 43 15.72 29.58 -7.29
C THR A 43 14.51 28.71 -7.70
N GLY A 44 13.28 29.24 -7.51
CA GLY A 44 12.08 28.56 -8.01
C GLY A 44 12.11 28.35 -9.52
N LEU A 45 12.63 29.33 -10.26
CA LEU A 45 12.80 29.24 -11.71
C LEU A 45 13.77 28.11 -12.12
N GLU A 46 14.86 27.90 -11.38
CA GLU A 46 15.79 26.78 -11.62
C GLU A 46 15.15 25.44 -11.29
N LEU A 47 14.36 25.34 -10.22
CA LEU A 47 13.62 24.11 -9.90
C LEU A 47 12.64 23.75 -11.00
N MET A 48 11.89 24.73 -11.51
CA MET A 48 10.94 24.57 -12.60
C MET A 48 11.65 24.15 -13.91
N GLU A 49 12.81 24.73 -14.23
CA GLU A 49 13.61 24.33 -15.39
C GLU A 49 14.12 22.88 -15.27
N ARG A 50 14.55 22.46 -14.06
CA ARG A 50 14.98 21.07 -13.80
C ARG A 50 13.81 20.09 -13.88
N ALA A 51 12.63 20.47 -13.37
CA ALA A 51 11.41 19.67 -13.44
C ALA A 51 10.99 19.44 -14.89
N GLY A 52 10.81 20.49 -15.68
CA GLY A 52 10.43 20.36 -17.09
C GLY A 52 11.47 19.58 -17.91
N ARG A 53 12.77 19.76 -17.66
CA ARG A 53 13.83 18.95 -18.26
C ARG A 53 13.69 17.47 -17.89
N GLY A 54 13.45 17.16 -16.62
CA GLY A 54 13.22 15.80 -16.14
C GLY A 54 12.04 15.12 -16.81
N VAL A 55 10.95 15.87 -17.10
CA VAL A 55 9.81 15.34 -17.85
C VAL A 55 10.22 14.96 -19.28
N VAL A 56 10.91 15.85 -20.00
CA VAL A 56 11.35 15.57 -21.37
C VAL A 56 12.33 14.39 -21.41
N GLU A 57 13.26 14.32 -20.46
CA GLU A 57 14.17 13.16 -20.32
C GLU A 57 13.41 11.86 -20.10
N ALA A 58 12.41 11.86 -19.20
CA ALA A 58 11.59 10.69 -18.92
C ALA A 58 10.78 10.22 -20.15
N ILE A 59 10.25 11.15 -20.94
CA ILE A 59 9.56 10.85 -22.22
C ILE A 59 10.51 10.11 -23.16
N LEU A 60 11.71 10.62 -23.36
CA LEU A 60 12.68 10.05 -24.30
C LEU A 60 13.34 8.76 -23.77
N GLU A 61 13.41 8.58 -22.46
CA GLU A 61 13.85 7.32 -21.84
C GLU A 61 12.80 6.22 -21.97
N GLU A 62 11.51 6.57 -21.85
CA GLU A 62 10.41 5.61 -21.96
C GLU A 62 10.13 5.21 -23.40
N TRP A 63 10.19 6.18 -24.32
CA TRP A 63 9.97 6.00 -25.75
C TRP A 63 11.18 6.49 -26.56
N PRO A 64 12.26 5.70 -26.64
CA PRO A 64 13.51 6.15 -27.30
C PRO A 64 13.35 6.49 -28.79
N GLU A 65 12.34 5.94 -29.46
CA GLU A 65 11.98 6.28 -30.84
C GLU A 65 11.63 7.76 -31.02
N LEU A 66 11.06 8.39 -29.99
CA LEU A 66 10.72 9.82 -29.99
C LEU A 66 11.95 10.75 -29.96
N ALA A 67 13.13 10.20 -29.69
CA ALA A 67 14.38 10.97 -29.70
C ALA A 67 14.97 11.15 -31.11
N THR A 68 14.49 10.37 -32.11
CA THR A 68 15.17 10.23 -33.39
C THR A 68 14.67 11.17 -34.50
N THR A 69 13.42 11.65 -34.38
CA THR A 69 12.78 12.51 -35.39
C THR A 69 11.99 13.64 -34.74
N SER A 70 11.47 14.55 -35.57
CA SER A 70 10.51 15.55 -35.12
C SER A 70 9.14 14.91 -34.90
N HIS A 71 8.46 15.30 -33.84
CA HIS A 71 7.17 14.78 -33.42
C HIS A 71 6.20 15.93 -33.10
N ARG A 72 4.97 15.59 -32.73
CA ARG A 72 3.97 16.55 -32.34
C ARG A 72 3.57 16.33 -30.87
N ALA A 73 3.54 17.44 -30.10
CA ALA A 73 3.08 17.43 -28.70
C ALA A 73 1.97 18.46 -28.48
N VAL A 74 1.02 18.06 -27.62
CA VAL A 74 0.02 18.97 -27.06
C VAL A 74 0.29 19.08 -25.57
N VAL A 75 0.42 20.30 -25.05
CA VAL A 75 0.71 20.59 -23.65
C VAL A 75 -0.44 21.39 -23.05
N LEU A 76 -1.13 20.79 -22.05
CA LEU A 76 -2.16 21.46 -21.28
C LEU A 76 -1.58 22.04 -20.00
N CYS A 77 -1.47 23.35 -19.92
CA CYS A 77 -0.92 24.09 -18.79
C CYS A 77 -2.03 24.58 -17.85
N GLY A 78 -1.81 24.46 -16.55
CA GLY A 78 -2.69 24.97 -15.50
C GLY A 78 -2.28 26.35 -14.97
N PRO A 79 -3.12 26.92 -14.08
CA PRO A 79 -2.92 28.28 -13.53
C PRO A 79 -1.88 28.35 -12.40
N GLY A 80 -1.13 27.29 -12.16
CA GLY A 80 -0.15 27.17 -11.08
C GLY A 80 1.27 26.86 -11.58
N ASN A 81 2.16 26.48 -10.65
CA ASN A 81 3.54 26.12 -10.98
C ASN A 81 3.63 24.88 -11.88
N ASN A 82 2.69 23.94 -11.78
CA ASN A 82 2.62 22.79 -12.68
C ASN A 82 2.46 23.22 -14.15
N GLY A 83 1.63 24.25 -14.42
CA GLY A 83 1.55 24.87 -15.74
C GLY A 83 2.86 25.52 -16.17
N GLY A 84 3.61 26.10 -15.21
CA GLY A 84 4.97 26.61 -15.42
C GLY A 84 5.94 25.53 -15.90
N ASP A 85 5.90 24.34 -15.28
CA ASP A 85 6.66 23.17 -15.72
C ASP A 85 6.24 22.75 -17.14
N GLY A 86 4.93 22.82 -17.46
CA GLY A 86 4.39 22.56 -18.79
C GLY A 86 4.96 23.51 -19.86
N PHE A 87 5.09 24.81 -19.58
CA PHE A 87 5.73 25.76 -20.52
C PHE A 87 7.21 25.44 -20.74
N VAL A 88 7.92 24.98 -19.71
CA VAL A 88 9.32 24.51 -19.86
C VAL A 88 9.37 23.27 -20.75
N VAL A 89 8.49 22.29 -20.53
CA VAL A 89 8.40 21.08 -21.38
C VAL A 89 8.14 21.47 -22.83
N ALA A 90 7.14 22.33 -23.07
CA ALA A 90 6.79 22.79 -24.41
C ALA A 90 7.99 23.42 -25.13
N ARG A 91 8.71 24.32 -24.46
CA ARG A 91 9.92 24.98 -25.01
C ARG A 91 11.01 23.95 -25.32
N LEU A 92 11.29 23.02 -24.42
CA LEU A 92 12.34 22.02 -24.60
C LEU A 92 12.02 21.02 -25.72
N LEU A 93 10.76 20.67 -25.94
CA LEU A 93 10.32 19.86 -27.09
C LEU A 93 10.47 20.64 -28.39
N ARG A 94 10.07 21.93 -28.40
CA ARG A 94 10.25 22.80 -29.56
C ARG A 94 11.72 22.99 -29.93
N ASP A 95 12.61 23.16 -28.97
CA ASP A 95 14.05 23.25 -29.18
C ASP A 95 14.63 21.97 -29.85
N ARG A 96 13.93 20.84 -29.72
CA ARG A 96 14.22 19.56 -30.40
C ARG A 96 13.61 19.48 -31.80
N GLY A 97 12.93 20.53 -32.27
CA GLY A 97 12.29 20.58 -33.57
C GLY A 97 10.89 19.96 -33.61
N TRP A 98 10.27 19.71 -32.45
CA TRP A 98 8.90 19.22 -32.39
C TRP A 98 7.90 20.32 -32.75
N GLU A 99 6.77 19.95 -33.31
CA GLU A 99 5.58 20.78 -33.41
C GLU A 99 4.85 20.74 -32.07
N VAL A 100 4.68 21.91 -31.42
CA VAL A 100 4.10 21.96 -30.07
C VAL A 100 2.96 22.96 -30.03
N GLU A 101 1.79 22.47 -29.57
CA GLU A 101 0.61 23.27 -29.27
C GLU A 101 0.47 23.39 -27.74
N VAL A 102 0.21 24.60 -27.25
CA VAL A 102 0.06 24.86 -25.83
C VAL A 102 -1.29 25.47 -25.53
N PHE A 103 -1.98 24.86 -24.58
CA PHE A 103 -3.26 25.33 -24.06
C PHE A 103 -3.10 25.75 -22.60
N LEU A 104 -3.69 26.90 -22.23
CA LEU A 104 -3.70 27.40 -20.85
C LEU A 104 -5.11 27.40 -20.29
N TYR A 105 -5.30 26.75 -19.14
CA TYR A 105 -6.49 26.89 -18.32
C TYR A 105 -6.31 27.96 -17.26
N GLY A 106 -7.15 28.99 -17.30
CA GLY A 106 -7.13 30.12 -16.38
C GLY A 106 -6.64 31.41 -17.02
N ASP A 107 -6.44 32.41 -16.18
CA ASP A 107 -6.04 33.77 -16.58
C ASP A 107 -4.48 33.88 -16.54
N PRO A 108 -3.83 34.17 -17.66
CA PRO A 108 -2.37 34.32 -17.70
C PRO A 108 -1.85 35.40 -16.74
N ASP A 109 -2.59 36.48 -16.52
CA ASP A 109 -2.17 37.59 -15.62
C ASP A 109 -2.15 37.16 -14.12
N ARG A 110 -2.67 35.99 -13.80
CA ARG A 110 -2.72 35.42 -12.46
C ARG A 110 -1.73 34.29 -12.21
N LEU A 111 -0.86 34.01 -13.17
CA LEU A 111 0.16 32.97 -13.02
C LEU A 111 1.15 33.34 -11.89
N PRO A 112 1.67 32.35 -11.16
CA PRO A 112 2.77 32.56 -10.22
C PRO A 112 4.01 33.14 -10.94
N PRO A 113 4.88 33.88 -10.23
CA PRO A 113 6.00 34.60 -10.86
C PRO A 113 6.90 33.74 -11.75
N ASP A 114 7.29 32.53 -11.27
CA ASP A 114 8.16 31.63 -12.04
C ASP A 114 7.43 31.00 -13.24
N ALA A 115 6.14 30.73 -13.10
CA ALA A 115 5.29 30.26 -14.20
C ALA A 115 5.08 31.36 -15.25
N MET A 116 4.89 32.62 -14.83
CA MET A 116 4.76 33.76 -15.72
C MET A 116 6.01 33.96 -16.58
N VAL A 117 7.20 33.86 -15.99
CA VAL A 117 8.46 33.95 -16.76
C VAL A 117 8.53 32.87 -17.85
N ASN A 118 8.12 31.66 -17.56
CA ASN A 118 8.14 30.57 -18.55
C ASN A 118 7.00 30.67 -19.56
N TYR A 119 5.84 31.23 -19.19
CA TYR A 119 4.77 31.61 -20.11
C TYR A 119 5.26 32.64 -21.12
N GLU A 120 5.89 33.74 -20.66
CA GLU A 120 6.46 34.79 -21.54
C GLU A 120 7.54 34.24 -22.48
N ARG A 121 8.41 33.36 -21.97
CA ARG A 121 9.41 32.67 -22.81
C ARG A 121 8.77 31.85 -23.90
N TRP A 122 7.70 31.11 -23.60
CA TRP A 122 6.95 30.35 -24.60
C TRP A 122 6.26 31.29 -25.60
N CYS A 123 5.60 32.37 -25.18
CA CYS A 123 4.94 33.34 -26.06
C CYS A 123 5.88 33.96 -27.12
N SER A 124 7.18 33.95 -26.87
CA SER A 124 8.18 34.38 -27.87
C SER A 124 8.45 33.34 -28.97
N LEU A 125 7.99 32.07 -28.75
CA LEU A 125 8.22 30.95 -29.67
C LEU A 125 6.93 30.50 -30.39
N GLY A 126 5.77 30.68 -29.77
CA GLY A 126 4.50 30.27 -30.32
C GLY A 126 3.29 30.81 -29.55
N PRO A 127 2.08 30.60 -30.06
CA PRO A 127 0.85 31.03 -29.38
C PRO A 127 0.55 30.16 -28.15
N VAL A 128 -0.26 30.70 -27.26
CA VAL A 128 -0.94 30.00 -26.18
C VAL A 128 -2.42 30.15 -26.39
N GLU A 129 -3.12 29.04 -26.55
CA GLU A 129 -4.57 29.02 -26.75
C GLU A 129 -5.29 28.83 -25.41
N PRO A 130 -6.43 29.48 -25.18
CA PRO A 130 -7.26 29.19 -24.03
C PRO A 130 -7.77 27.74 -24.09
N ALA A 131 -7.61 26.98 -22.99
CA ALA A 131 -8.04 25.58 -22.95
C ALA A 131 -9.55 25.42 -23.20
N THR A 132 -10.37 26.42 -22.86
CA THR A 132 -11.81 26.44 -23.11
C THR A 132 -12.18 26.51 -24.61
N HIS A 133 -11.32 27.02 -25.48
CA HIS A 133 -11.56 27.05 -26.93
C HIS A 133 -11.54 25.65 -27.57
N TYR A 134 -10.91 24.68 -26.90
CA TYR A 134 -10.89 23.29 -27.36
C TYR A 134 -12.23 22.56 -27.23
N ALA A 135 -13.14 23.07 -26.39
CA ALA A 135 -14.44 22.46 -26.11
C ALA A 135 -15.41 22.52 -27.30
N ASP A 136 -15.23 23.43 -28.24
CA ASP A 136 -16.21 23.74 -29.29
C ASP A 136 -16.12 22.89 -30.57
N GLY A 137 -15.48 21.72 -30.50
CA GLY A 137 -15.73 20.66 -31.48
C GLY A 137 -14.83 20.65 -32.71
N ASP A 138 -13.79 21.46 -32.81
CA ASP A 138 -12.76 21.28 -33.84
C ASP A 138 -11.82 20.13 -33.47
N ARG A 139 -12.33 18.89 -33.66
CA ARG A 139 -11.54 17.66 -33.48
C ARG A 139 -10.41 17.52 -34.48
N SER A 140 -10.23 18.48 -35.40
CA SER A 140 -9.21 18.42 -36.44
C SER A 140 -7.79 18.49 -35.87
N VAL A 141 -7.61 19.09 -34.70
CA VAL A 141 -6.30 19.18 -34.00
C VAL A 141 -5.76 17.80 -33.65
N PHE A 142 -6.64 16.81 -33.38
CA PHE A 142 -6.23 15.46 -32.91
C PHE A 142 -6.44 14.35 -33.93
N THR A 143 -6.90 14.65 -35.13
CA THR A 143 -7.11 13.63 -36.18
C THR A 143 -5.86 13.32 -36.99
N THR A 144 -4.78 14.05 -36.78
CA THR A 144 -3.50 13.81 -37.46
C THR A 144 -2.35 13.67 -36.45
N HIS A 145 -2.10 12.42 -36.04
CA HIS A 145 -0.84 11.95 -35.45
C HIS A 145 -0.09 12.91 -34.51
N GLN A 146 -0.63 13.15 -33.30
CA GLN A 146 0.20 13.61 -32.22
C GLN A 146 0.85 12.38 -31.56
N ASP A 147 2.07 12.58 -31.12
CA ASP A 147 2.83 11.52 -30.48
C ASP A 147 2.70 11.56 -28.96
N VAL A 148 2.56 12.78 -28.38
CA VAL A 148 2.50 13.00 -26.93
C VAL A 148 1.47 14.05 -26.53
N PHE A 149 0.64 13.72 -25.55
CA PHE A 149 -0.17 14.66 -24.77
C PHE A 149 0.44 14.85 -23.38
N VAL A 150 0.70 16.09 -22.96
CA VAL A 150 1.28 16.42 -21.66
C VAL A 150 0.24 17.10 -20.79
N ASP A 151 -0.14 16.42 -19.70
CA ASP A 151 -0.98 16.97 -18.63
C ASP A 151 -0.10 17.71 -17.61
N ALA A 152 -0.05 19.02 -17.73
CA ALA A 152 0.57 19.95 -16.78
C ALA A 152 -0.49 20.87 -16.14
N LEU A 153 -1.76 20.40 -16.05
CA LEU A 153 -2.87 21.20 -15.56
C LEU A 153 -2.81 21.38 -14.04
N PHE A 154 -2.85 20.27 -13.28
CA PHE A 154 -2.82 20.31 -11.82
C PHE A 154 -1.84 19.27 -11.27
N GLY A 155 -0.92 19.69 -10.43
CA GLY A 155 -0.02 18.84 -9.64
C GLY A 155 -0.48 18.71 -8.19
N THR A 156 0.47 18.67 -7.25
CA THR A 156 0.23 18.54 -5.79
C THR A 156 -0.66 19.62 -5.19
N GLY A 157 -0.99 20.68 -5.92
CA GLY A 157 -1.81 21.80 -5.47
C GLY A 157 -3.32 21.64 -5.66
N LEU A 158 -3.79 20.53 -6.19
CA LEU A 158 -5.21 20.33 -6.52
C LEU A 158 -6.09 20.40 -5.25
N LYS A 159 -7.05 21.34 -5.26
CA LYS A 159 -7.99 21.59 -4.14
C LYS A 159 -9.46 21.43 -4.54
N ARG A 160 -9.76 21.31 -5.81
CA ARG A 160 -11.12 21.27 -6.37
C ARG A 160 -11.23 20.14 -7.38
N PRO A 161 -12.45 19.67 -7.68
CA PRO A 161 -12.70 18.73 -8.76
C PRO A 161 -12.11 19.18 -10.09
N PHE A 162 -11.92 18.24 -11.00
CA PHE A 162 -11.53 18.50 -12.37
C PHE A 162 -12.60 19.38 -13.04
N PRO A 163 -12.25 20.48 -13.75
CA PRO A 163 -13.19 21.39 -14.35
C PRO A 163 -14.00 20.72 -15.48
N PRO A 164 -15.35 20.73 -15.44
CA PRO A 164 -16.18 20.11 -16.47
C PRO A 164 -15.93 20.67 -17.88
N GLU A 165 -15.60 21.96 -17.97
CA GLU A 165 -15.27 22.63 -19.24
C GLU A 165 -14.03 22.06 -19.94
N LEU A 166 -13.24 21.22 -19.27
CA LEU A 166 -12.07 20.54 -19.83
C LEU A 166 -12.35 19.06 -20.18
N GLU A 167 -13.62 18.65 -20.29
CA GLU A 167 -14.03 17.28 -20.65
C GLU A 167 -13.35 16.78 -21.93
N SER A 168 -13.13 17.66 -22.91
CA SER A 168 -12.46 17.31 -24.17
C SER A 168 -11.03 16.84 -23.95
N PHE A 169 -10.26 17.46 -23.04
CA PHE A 169 -8.90 17.02 -22.67
C PHE A 169 -8.90 15.74 -21.87
N TYR A 170 -9.89 15.55 -21.00
CA TYR A 170 -10.09 14.27 -20.32
C TYR A 170 -10.35 13.14 -21.32
N SER A 171 -11.26 13.37 -22.27
CA SER A 171 -11.56 12.42 -23.34
C SER A 171 -10.33 12.14 -24.22
N LEU A 172 -9.52 13.17 -24.48
CA LEU A 172 -8.26 13.02 -25.16
C LEU A 172 -7.35 12.06 -24.40
N ALA A 173 -6.99 12.36 -23.17
CA ALA A 173 -6.07 11.55 -22.37
C ALA A 173 -6.50 10.07 -22.30
N ARG A 174 -7.81 9.82 -22.16
CA ARG A 174 -8.36 8.45 -22.10
C ARG A 174 -8.25 7.68 -23.41
N ASN A 175 -8.23 8.38 -24.52
CA ASN A 175 -8.23 7.78 -25.85
C ASN A 175 -6.82 7.56 -26.43
N GLY A 176 -5.74 7.96 -25.75
CA GLY A 176 -4.37 7.83 -26.22
C GLY A 176 -4.02 6.43 -26.71
N ALA A 177 -4.37 5.41 -25.93
CA ALA A 177 -4.15 4.01 -26.31
C ALA A 177 -4.93 3.56 -27.55
N VAL A 178 -6.07 4.20 -27.86
CA VAL A 178 -6.92 3.89 -29.03
C VAL A 178 -6.34 4.55 -30.29
N TYR A 179 -5.86 5.78 -30.15
CA TYR A 179 -5.37 6.57 -31.29
C TYR A 179 -3.85 6.52 -31.46
N GLY A 180 -3.13 5.84 -30.54
CA GLY A 180 -1.70 5.55 -30.70
C GLY A 180 -0.76 6.67 -30.28
N TYR A 181 -1.18 7.58 -29.37
CA TYR A 181 -0.30 8.56 -28.74
C TYR A 181 -0.14 8.29 -27.24
N HIS A 182 0.87 8.91 -26.64
CA HIS A 182 1.24 8.74 -25.24
C HIS A 182 0.72 9.90 -24.39
N THR A 183 0.18 9.59 -23.22
CA THR A 183 -0.25 10.58 -22.22
C THR A 183 0.76 10.65 -21.09
N VAL A 184 1.30 11.84 -20.82
CA VAL A 184 2.32 12.09 -19.80
C VAL A 184 1.79 13.09 -18.77
N ALA A 185 1.75 12.73 -17.50
CA ALA A 185 1.37 13.63 -16.42
C ALA A 185 2.59 14.22 -15.72
N VAL A 186 2.56 15.53 -15.52
CA VAL A 186 3.57 16.29 -14.76
C VAL A 186 3.18 16.27 -13.29
N ASP A 187 4.04 15.73 -12.43
CA ASP A 187 3.89 15.55 -10.99
C ASP A 187 2.80 14.53 -10.61
N LEU A 188 1.56 14.73 -11.02
CA LEU A 188 0.43 13.83 -10.73
C LEU A 188 -0.65 14.00 -11.81
N PRO A 189 -1.34 12.94 -12.24
CA PRO A 189 -2.47 13.08 -13.15
C PRO A 189 -3.55 14.01 -12.59
N SER A 190 -4.00 14.96 -13.42
CA SER A 190 -4.98 15.95 -12.99
C SER A 190 -6.32 15.31 -12.66
N GLY A 191 -6.90 15.69 -11.53
CA GLY A 191 -8.10 15.11 -10.94
C GLY A 191 -7.85 14.29 -9.67
N ILE A 192 -6.59 13.88 -9.41
CA ILE A 192 -6.22 13.08 -8.23
C ILE A 192 -5.68 13.97 -7.11
N CYS A 193 -6.08 13.69 -5.88
CA CYS A 193 -5.49 14.26 -4.69
C CYS A 193 -4.14 13.60 -4.37
N SER A 194 -3.07 14.40 -4.33
CA SER A 194 -1.70 13.94 -4.11
C SER A 194 -1.46 13.22 -2.78
N ASP A 195 -2.24 13.54 -1.75
CA ASP A 195 -2.05 12.99 -0.41
C ASP A 195 -2.91 11.74 -0.16
N SER A 196 -4.03 11.58 -0.86
CA SER A 196 -4.97 10.48 -0.63
C SER A 196 -5.12 9.49 -1.80
N GLY A 197 -4.71 9.87 -3.02
CA GLY A 197 -4.96 9.08 -4.23
C GLY A 197 -6.43 9.01 -4.65
N ARG A 198 -7.29 9.83 -4.03
CA ARG A 198 -8.71 9.91 -4.35
C ARG A 198 -8.93 10.90 -5.49
N ILE A 199 -9.85 10.57 -6.37
CA ILE A 199 -10.34 11.53 -7.36
C ILE A 199 -11.18 12.56 -6.62
N LEU A 200 -10.92 13.85 -6.89
CA LEU A 200 -11.77 14.93 -6.37
C LEU A 200 -12.98 15.09 -7.29
N HIS A 201 -14.17 15.05 -6.72
CA HIS A 201 -15.44 15.12 -7.48
C HIS A 201 -16.52 15.86 -6.70
N GLU A 202 -17.58 16.27 -7.36
CA GLU A 202 -18.74 16.86 -6.71
C GLU A 202 -19.52 15.80 -5.91
N ALA A 203 -20.41 16.25 -5.02
CA ALA A 203 -21.09 15.36 -4.06
C ALA A 203 -22.01 14.31 -4.70
N GLU A 204 -22.51 14.55 -5.93
CA GLU A 204 -23.44 13.66 -6.65
C GLU A 204 -22.75 12.68 -7.62
N PHE A 205 -21.47 12.43 -7.42
CA PHE A 205 -20.62 11.59 -8.25
C PHE A 205 -20.99 10.10 -8.19
N ASP A 206 -21.12 9.46 -9.37
CA ASP A 206 -21.24 8.01 -9.49
C ASP A 206 -19.87 7.40 -9.81
N GLU A 207 -19.22 6.81 -8.80
CA GLU A 207 -17.89 6.18 -8.92
C GLU A 207 -17.84 5.10 -10.02
N ALA A 208 -18.97 4.56 -10.45
CA ALA A 208 -19.02 3.55 -11.50
C ALA A 208 -18.95 4.13 -12.93
N ASN A 209 -19.36 5.39 -13.12
CA ASN A 209 -19.54 5.99 -14.44
C ASN A 209 -18.77 7.29 -14.68
N ASP A 210 -18.38 8.04 -13.63
CA ASP A 210 -17.86 9.40 -13.73
C ASP A 210 -16.41 9.52 -13.27
N TRP A 211 -15.47 8.93 -13.99
CA TRP A 211 -14.04 9.04 -13.68
C TRP A 211 -13.43 10.30 -14.31
N TRP A 212 -13.41 11.40 -13.59
CA TRP A 212 -12.86 12.67 -14.03
C TRP A 212 -11.40 12.84 -13.58
N CYS A 213 -10.52 11.99 -14.10
CA CYS A 213 -9.10 12.01 -13.83
C CYS A 213 -8.34 11.67 -15.11
N ILE A 214 -7.28 12.37 -15.39
CA ILE A 214 -6.38 12.03 -16.49
C ILE A 214 -5.79 10.62 -16.24
N ASP A 215 -5.86 9.78 -17.28
CA ASP A 215 -5.26 8.44 -17.29
C ASP A 215 -3.94 8.51 -18.09
N ALA A 216 -2.82 8.57 -17.38
CA ALA A 216 -1.49 8.71 -17.97
C ALA A 216 -0.83 7.36 -18.27
N ASP A 217 0.00 7.31 -19.31
CA ASP A 217 0.91 6.19 -19.58
C ASP A 217 2.19 6.34 -18.72
N LEU A 218 2.62 7.58 -18.50
CA LEU A 218 3.78 7.95 -17.70
C LEU A 218 3.45 9.13 -16.80
N THR A 219 3.78 9.01 -15.52
CA THR A 219 3.76 10.14 -14.57
C THR A 219 5.17 10.44 -14.12
N VAL A 220 5.58 11.70 -14.23
CA VAL A 220 6.91 12.16 -13.81
C VAL A 220 6.76 13.09 -12.61
N THR A 221 7.18 12.63 -11.45
CA THR A 221 7.18 13.41 -10.20
C THR A 221 8.61 13.77 -9.78
N PHE A 222 8.76 14.70 -8.85
CA PHE A 222 10.04 15.31 -8.55
C PHE A 222 10.46 15.09 -7.11
N HIS A 223 11.77 14.82 -6.90
CA HIS A 223 12.43 14.62 -5.62
C HIS A 223 11.96 13.39 -4.84
N ALA A 224 10.68 13.27 -4.52
CA ALA A 224 10.07 12.12 -3.85
C ALA A 224 8.63 11.92 -4.32
N ALA A 225 8.14 10.70 -4.30
CA ALA A 225 6.75 10.41 -4.63
C ALA A 225 5.78 10.90 -3.51
N ARG A 226 4.52 11.08 -3.89
CA ARG A 226 3.42 11.43 -2.99
C ARG A 226 2.69 10.16 -2.53
N PRO A 227 2.04 10.18 -1.35
CA PRO A 227 1.20 9.04 -0.94
C PRO A 227 0.13 8.70 -1.98
N GLY A 228 -0.44 9.72 -2.62
CA GLY A 228 -1.47 9.55 -3.64
C GLY A 228 -1.07 8.72 -4.85
N HIS A 229 0.21 8.67 -5.21
CA HIS A 229 0.70 7.78 -6.27
C HIS A 229 0.49 6.29 -5.95
N PHE A 230 0.39 5.93 -4.66
CA PHE A 230 0.33 4.54 -4.20
C PHE A 230 -1.00 4.15 -3.56
N LEU A 231 -1.93 5.09 -3.41
CA LEU A 231 -3.22 4.91 -2.75
C LEU A 231 -4.38 4.99 -3.76
N ARG A 232 -5.43 4.19 -3.52
CA ARG A 232 -6.72 4.25 -4.22
C ARG A 232 -6.58 4.24 -5.75
N HIS A 233 -6.94 5.37 -6.39
CA HIS A 233 -6.95 5.52 -7.86
C HIS A 233 -5.57 5.88 -8.44
N GLY A 234 -4.68 6.45 -7.61
CA GLY A 234 -3.36 6.91 -8.05
C GLY A 234 -2.59 5.89 -8.87
N PRO A 235 -2.37 4.65 -8.38
CA PRO A 235 -1.64 3.65 -9.15
C PRO A 235 -2.28 3.29 -10.49
N HIS A 236 -3.59 3.49 -10.61
CA HIS A 236 -4.33 3.16 -11.82
C HIS A 236 -4.20 4.26 -12.88
N CYS A 237 -4.26 5.52 -12.43
CA CYS A 237 -4.22 6.68 -13.33
C CYS A 237 -2.79 7.12 -13.68
N CYS A 238 -1.78 6.78 -12.85
CA CYS A 238 -0.40 7.25 -13.06
C CYS A 238 0.37 6.50 -14.17
N GLY A 239 -0.10 5.33 -14.63
CA GLY A 239 0.65 4.50 -15.56
C GLY A 239 2.01 4.07 -14.97
N LYS A 240 3.11 4.33 -15.65
CA LYS A 240 4.46 4.20 -15.10
C LYS A 240 4.82 5.43 -14.28
N LEU A 241 5.38 5.24 -13.09
CA LEU A 241 5.81 6.34 -12.22
C LEU A 241 7.32 6.50 -12.26
N GLU A 242 7.79 7.69 -12.67
CA GLU A 242 9.21 8.07 -12.65
C GLU A 242 9.44 9.22 -11.67
N ILE A 243 10.53 9.13 -10.89
CA ILE A 243 10.92 10.15 -9.92
C ILE A 243 12.21 10.81 -10.40
N LYS A 244 12.14 12.06 -10.81
CA LYS A 244 13.32 12.82 -11.25
C LYS A 244 13.93 13.64 -10.11
N ASP A 245 15.25 13.57 -9.99
CA ASP A 245 16.01 14.39 -9.04
C ASP A 245 16.12 15.82 -9.58
N ILE A 246 15.56 16.78 -8.86
CA ILE A 246 15.65 18.22 -9.18
C ILE A 246 16.72 18.95 -8.35
N GLY A 247 17.60 18.19 -7.68
CA GLY A 247 18.76 18.73 -6.94
C GLY A 247 18.41 19.29 -5.55
N LEU A 248 17.29 18.87 -4.96
CA LEU A 248 16.95 19.20 -3.58
C LEU A 248 17.71 18.28 -2.62
N THR A 249 18.45 18.88 -1.69
CA THR A 249 19.21 18.14 -0.66
C THR A 249 18.48 18.02 0.67
N HIS A 250 17.48 18.85 0.89
CA HIS A 250 16.68 18.85 2.11
C HIS A 250 15.80 17.59 2.16
N ARG A 251 15.86 16.89 3.29
CA ARG A 251 14.92 15.81 3.63
C ARG A 251 13.94 16.33 4.67
N CYS A 252 12.72 15.89 4.60
CA CYS A 252 11.80 16.11 5.71
C CYS A 252 12.27 15.23 6.88
N ALA A 253 12.97 15.83 7.86
CA ALA A 253 13.50 15.13 9.05
C ALA A 253 12.40 14.37 9.83
N LYS A 254 11.14 14.53 9.46
CA LYS A 254 9.95 13.94 10.06
C LYS A 254 8.97 13.40 9.03
N SER A 255 9.43 12.86 7.89
CA SER A 255 8.50 12.09 7.06
C SER A 255 8.00 10.91 7.87
N MET A 256 6.69 10.91 8.11
CA MET A 256 6.03 9.85 8.86
C MET A 256 5.37 8.84 7.93
N ILE A 257 5.59 8.96 6.62
CA ILE A 257 5.05 8.05 5.61
C ILE A 257 6.20 7.52 4.78
N VAL A 258 6.28 6.20 4.67
CA VAL A 258 7.31 5.52 3.87
C VAL A 258 6.68 4.38 3.05
N GLN A 259 7.32 3.99 1.96
CA GLN A 259 7.03 2.68 1.36
C GLN A 259 7.62 1.56 2.23
N THR A 260 6.92 0.43 2.29
CA THR A 260 7.44 -0.74 3.01
C THR A 260 8.70 -1.29 2.36
N LYS A 261 9.62 -1.73 3.21
CA LYS A 261 10.82 -2.48 2.81
C LYS A 261 11.09 -3.59 3.82
N PRO A 262 11.80 -4.67 3.43
CA PRO A 262 12.15 -5.72 4.37
C PRO A 262 13.13 -5.20 5.42
N SER A 263 12.98 -5.71 6.65
CA SER A 263 13.96 -5.46 7.71
C SER A 263 15.26 -6.22 7.43
N GLY A 264 16.41 -5.60 7.70
CA GLY A 264 17.72 -6.25 7.64
C GLY A 264 17.93 -7.42 8.62
N PHE A 265 16.97 -7.67 9.53
CA PHE A 265 16.99 -8.77 10.50
C PHE A 265 16.39 -10.09 9.99
N LEU A 266 16.25 -10.28 8.69
CA LEU A 266 15.72 -11.54 8.13
C LEU A 266 16.68 -12.73 8.28
N TRP A 267 17.96 -12.49 8.48
CA TRP A 267 19.00 -13.51 8.56
C TRP A 267 18.94 -14.30 9.88
N LYS A 268 19.14 -15.62 9.78
CA LYS A 268 19.42 -16.45 10.95
C LYS A 268 20.92 -16.50 11.17
N GLN A 269 21.36 -16.22 12.38
CA GLN A 269 22.78 -16.27 12.71
C GLN A 269 23.25 -17.72 12.84
N ALA A 270 24.42 -18.03 12.29
CA ALA A 270 24.94 -19.40 12.22
C ALA A 270 25.13 -20.07 13.60
N TRP A 271 25.33 -19.29 14.65
CA TRP A 271 25.50 -19.77 16.03
C TRP A 271 24.17 -19.88 16.81
N ALA A 272 23.07 -19.38 16.27
CA ALA A 272 21.80 -19.35 16.97
C ALA A 272 21.06 -20.69 16.90
N HIS A 273 20.44 -21.10 18.00
CA HIS A 273 19.55 -22.28 18.03
C HIS A 273 18.08 -21.87 17.96
N LYS A 274 17.18 -22.84 17.77
CA LYS A 274 15.75 -22.60 17.52
C LYS A 274 15.07 -21.66 18.54
N TYR A 275 15.43 -21.69 19.80
CA TYR A 275 14.83 -20.82 20.82
C TYR A 275 15.25 -19.35 20.71
N HIS A 276 16.38 -19.04 20.07
CA HIS A 276 16.77 -17.64 19.78
C HIS A 276 15.90 -17.00 18.72
N HIS A 277 15.21 -17.82 17.90
CA HIS A 277 14.31 -17.35 16.86
C HIS A 277 12.83 -17.35 17.29
N GLY A 278 12.58 -17.51 18.60
CA GLY A 278 11.27 -17.41 19.24
C GLY A 278 10.32 -18.56 18.96
N HIS A 279 9.15 -18.46 19.58
CA HIS A 279 8.11 -19.47 19.53
C HIS A 279 6.75 -18.81 19.32
N ALA A 280 6.12 -19.04 18.18
CA ALA A 280 4.79 -18.55 17.87
C ALA A 280 3.71 -19.61 18.22
N LEU A 281 2.65 -19.19 18.90
CA LEU A 281 1.44 -19.97 19.14
C LEU A 281 0.32 -19.46 18.24
N ILE A 282 -0.19 -20.32 17.38
CA ILE A 282 -1.31 -20.02 16.48
C ILE A 282 -2.56 -20.70 17.02
N LEU A 283 -3.61 -19.96 17.32
CA LEU A 283 -4.87 -20.54 17.84
C LEU A 283 -5.78 -20.94 16.69
N SER A 284 -6.26 -22.18 16.74
CA SER A 284 -7.06 -22.82 15.69
C SER A 284 -8.50 -23.06 16.15
N GLY A 285 -9.41 -23.06 15.18
CA GLY A 285 -10.80 -23.46 15.36
C GLY A 285 -11.00 -24.96 15.52
N GLY A 286 -12.27 -25.36 15.52
CA GLY A 286 -12.71 -26.74 15.65
C GLY A 286 -12.49 -27.62 14.42
N VAL A 287 -13.08 -28.82 14.46
CA VAL A 287 -13.02 -29.79 13.36
C VAL A 287 -13.51 -29.14 12.04
N GLY A 288 -12.80 -29.34 10.95
CA GLY A 288 -13.08 -28.76 9.64
C GLY A 288 -12.72 -27.28 9.48
N LYS A 289 -12.28 -26.59 10.54
CA LYS A 289 -11.91 -25.16 10.54
C LYS A 289 -10.42 -24.92 10.77
N GLY A 290 -9.57 -25.93 10.67
CA GLY A 290 -8.13 -25.83 10.94
C GLY A 290 -7.30 -25.28 9.77
N GLY A 291 -7.85 -25.11 8.56
CA GLY A 291 -7.12 -24.73 7.35
C GLY A 291 -6.35 -23.42 7.48
N ALA A 292 -7.06 -22.35 7.83
CA ALA A 292 -6.51 -21.01 8.00
C ALA A 292 -5.38 -20.95 9.06
N ALA A 293 -5.58 -21.60 10.21
CA ALA A 293 -4.55 -21.68 11.24
C ALA A 293 -3.32 -22.49 10.80
N ARG A 294 -3.49 -23.52 9.96
CA ARG A 294 -2.36 -24.26 9.36
C ARG A 294 -1.58 -23.40 8.36
N LEU A 295 -2.26 -22.60 7.53
CA LEU A 295 -1.62 -21.63 6.63
C LEU A 295 -0.80 -20.61 7.42
N ALA A 296 -1.39 -20.01 8.47
CA ALA A 296 -0.70 -19.08 9.35
C ALA A 296 0.52 -19.74 10.04
N ALA A 297 0.36 -20.95 10.55
CA ALA A 297 1.44 -21.67 11.22
C ALA A 297 2.59 -22.02 10.28
N ARG A 298 2.30 -22.43 9.04
CA ARG A 298 3.29 -22.70 8.00
C ARG A 298 4.02 -21.40 7.61
N GLY A 299 3.28 -20.31 7.44
CA GLY A 299 3.84 -18.98 7.20
C GLY A 299 4.79 -18.55 8.32
N ALA A 300 4.37 -18.67 9.58
CA ALA A 300 5.19 -18.33 10.74
C ALA A 300 6.49 -19.14 10.82
N LEU A 301 6.44 -20.43 10.49
CA LEU A 301 7.63 -21.30 10.49
C LEU A 301 8.56 -20.94 9.32
N ARG A 302 8.03 -20.76 8.10
CA ARG A 302 8.80 -20.44 6.89
C ARG A 302 9.49 -19.09 6.95
N ILE A 303 8.85 -18.08 7.58
CA ILE A 303 9.47 -16.75 7.73
C ILE A 303 10.55 -16.72 8.82
N GLY A 304 10.75 -17.84 9.51
CA GLY A 304 11.92 -18.06 10.34
C GLY A 304 11.68 -18.13 11.84
N ALA A 305 10.44 -18.18 12.34
CA ALA A 305 10.21 -18.56 13.74
C ALA A 305 10.94 -19.87 14.07
N GLY A 306 11.56 -19.94 15.23
CA GLY A 306 12.33 -21.12 15.63
C GLY A 306 11.43 -22.31 15.99
N LEU A 307 10.26 -22.01 16.53
CA LEU A 307 9.22 -22.96 16.94
C LEU A 307 7.85 -22.40 16.61
N VAL A 308 6.94 -23.26 16.18
CA VAL A 308 5.52 -22.93 16.00
C VAL A 308 4.68 -24.02 16.64
N THR A 309 3.66 -23.61 17.37
CA THR A 309 2.64 -24.50 17.95
C THR A 309 1.27 -24.10 17.46
N VAL A 310 0.45 -25.05 17.03
CA VAL A 310 -0.98 -24.86 16.82
C VAL A 310 -1.74 -25.31 18.06
N GLY A 311 -2.51 -24.39 18.64
CA GLY A 311 -3.41 -24.62 19.76
C GLY A 311 -4.83 -24.84 19.27
N CYS A 312 -5.34 -26.08 19.29
CA CYS A 312 -6.65 -26.42 18.76
C CYS A 312 -7.55 -27.05 19.85
N PRO A 313 -8.89 -27.11 19.66
CA PRO A 313 -9.75 -27.90 20.52
C PRO A 313 -9.36 -29.38 20.48
N PRO A 314 -9.58 -30.15 21.56
CA PRO A 314 -9.25 -31.57 21.59
C PRO A 314 -9.80 -32.40 20.42
N ALA A 315 -11.03 -32.09 19.99
CA ALA A 315 -11.68 -32.76 18.87
C ALA A 315 -10.99 -32.54 17.51
N ALA A 316 -10.26 -31.41 17.34
CA ALA A 316 -9.55 -31.09 16.11
C ALA A 316 -8.06 -31.54 16.12
N LEU A 317 -7.59 -32.15 17.21
CA LEU A 317 -6.18 -32.53 17.36
C LEU A 317 -5.74 -33.53 16.30
N GLN A 318 -6.55 -34.58 16.07
CA GLN A 318 -6.23 -35.65 15.11
C GLN A 318 -6.19 -35.12 13.67
N GLU A 319 -7.15 -34.25 13.29
CA GLU A 319 -7.19 -33.61 11.98
C GLU A 319 -5.93 -32.80 11.73
N ASN A 320 -5.49 -32.00 12.71
CA ASN A 320 -4.28 -31.20 12.60
C ASN A 320 -3.01 -32.07 12.61
N ALA A 321 -2.97 -33.13 13.42
CA ALA A 321 -1.84 -34.07 13.45
C ALA A 321 -1.60 -34.78 12.11
N ALA A 322 -2.67 -35.05 11.36
CA ALA A 322 -2.58 -35.67 10.05
C ALA A 322 -1.99 -34.73 8.95
N ARG A 323 -1.84 -33.44 9.25
CA ARG A 323 -1.42 -32.40 8.28
C ARG A 323 -0.15 -31.64 8.68
N LEU A 324 0.33 -31.81 9.91
CA LEU A 324 1.42 -31.01 10.47
C LEU A 324 2.52 -31.92 11.04
N ASP A 325 3.73 -31.84 10.45
CA ASP A 325 4.90 -32.60 10.90
C ASP A 325 5.85 -31.74 11.78
N ALA A 326 6.36 -30.63 11.22
CA ALA A 326 7.33 -29.77 11.91
C ALA A 326 6.69 -28.74 12.87
N ILE A 327 5.36 -28.66 12.92
CA ILE A 327 4.60 -27.75 13.77
C ILE A 327 4.01 -28.54 14.93
N MET A 328 4.30 -28.09 16.15
CA MET A 328 3.80 -28.73 17.36
C MET A 328 2.31 -28.52 17.55
N LEU A 329 1.66 -29.47 18.22
CA LEU A 329 0.23 -29.39 18.55
C LEU A 329 0.01 -29.34 20.05
N ARG A 330 -0.97 -28.58 20.50
CA ARG A 330 -1.48 -28.52 21.85
C ARG A 330 -2.99 -28.47 21.85
N SER A 331 -3.58 -29.28 22.72
CA SER A 331 -5.01 -29.25 22.98
C SER A 331 -5.34 -28.12 23.96
N ILE A 332 -6.23 -27.18 23.56
CA ILE A 332 -6.63 -26.02 24.36
C ILE A 332 -8.15 -25.98 24.50
N TYR A 333 -8.68 -25.93 25.74
CA TYR A 333 -10.08 -25.73 26.05
C TYR A 333 -10.47 -24.24 26.00
N ASN A 334 -11.76 -23.94 25.76
CA ASN A 334 -12.29 -22.59 25.73
C ASN A 334 -12.37 -21.94 27.11
N SER A 335 -12.60 -22.72 28.15
CA SER A 335 -12.72 -22.24 29.54
C SER A 335 -12.16 -23.21 30.54
N GLN A 336 -11.82 -22.73 31.75
CA GLN A 336 -11.42 -23.60 32.88
C GLN A 336 -12.52 -24.60 33.27
N THR A 337 -13.79 -24.17 33.22
CA THR A 337 -14.94 -25.02 33.53
C THR A 337 -15.13 -26.17 32.55
N GLU A 338 -14.84 -25.99 31.30
CA GLU A 338 -14.90 -27.04 30.28
C GLU A 338 -13.79 -28.07 30.50
N GLY A 339 -12.59 -27.63 30.85
CA GLY A 339 -11.46 -28.48 31.22
C GLY A 339 -11.76 -29.35 32.47
N LEU A 340 -12.33 -28.73 33.49
CA LEU A 340 -12.69 -29.41 34.75
C LEU A 340 -13.87 -30.41 34.60
N ARG A 341 -14.87 -30.13 33.75
CA ARG A 341 -15.98 -31.04 33.47
C ARG A 341 -15.52 -32.30 32.75
N ARG A 342 -14.52 -32.21 31.88
CA ARG A 342 -13.98 -33.35 31.11
C ARG A 342 -12.86 -34.11 31.83
N ALA A 343 -12.24 -33.52 32.84
CA ALA A 343 -11.27 -34.16 33.71
C ALA A 343 -11.90 -35.10 34.75
N ARG A 344 -13.24 -35.14 34.88
CA ARG A 344 -13.91 -36.14 35.74
C ARG A 344 -13.73 -37.53 35.12
N PRO A 345 -13.27 -38.52 35.88
CA PRO A 345 -13.23 -39.91 35.41
C PRO A 345 -14.62 -40.36 34.97
N ALA A 346 -14.69 -41.05 33.83
CA ALA A 346 -15.92 -41.67 33.38
C ALA A 346 -16.42 -42.68 34.44
N PRO A 347 -17.74 -42.80 34.63
CA PRO A 347 -18.25 -43.84 35.53
C PRO A 347 -17.74 -45.20 35.08
N GLN A 348 -17.22 -45.96 36.02
CA GLN A 348 -16.71 -47.33 35.79
C GLN A 348 -17.84 -48.19 35.27
N GLY A 349 -17.82 -48.60 34.01
CA GLY A 349 -18.79 -49.53 33.45
C GLY A 349 -19.10 -49.36 31.98
N GLY A 350 -18.11 -49.38 31.09
CA GLY A 350 -18.34 -49.42 29.65
C GLY A 350 -17.09 -49.86 28.92
N ARG A 351 -17.12 -51.05 28.32
CA ARG A 351 -16.08 -51.53 27.41
C ARG A 351 -16.17 -50.75 26.11
N ASP A 352 -15.00 -50.40 25.55
CA ASP A 352 -14.75 -49.79 24.26
C ASP A 352 -15.02 -48.28 24.15
N THR A 353 -14.09 -47.49 24.70
CA THR A 353 -13.80 -46.16 24.19
C THR A 353 -12.29 -45.99 24.13
N ALA A 354 -11.80 -45.45 22.99
CA ALA A 354 -10.41 -45.04 22.83
C ALA A 354 -9.96 -44.21 24.06
N PRO A 355 -8.69 -44.30 24.50
CA PRO A 355 -8.24 -43.58 25.68
C PRO A 355 -8.49 -42.08 25.48
N PRO A 356 -9.00 -41.37 26.49
CA PRO A 356 -9.24 -39.95 26.39
C PRO A 356 -7.92 -39.28 25.99
N LEU A 357 -7.95 -38.55 24.89
CA LEU A 357 -6.88 -37.64 24.51
C LEU A 357 -6.48 -36.86 25.77
N GLY A 358 -5.19 -36.89 26.16
CA GLY A 358 -4.71 -36.41 27.45
C GLY A 358 -5.25 -35.04 27.87
N PRO A 359 -5.16 -34.65 29.13
CA PRO A 359 -5.79 -33.45 29.65
C PRO A 359 -5.37 -32.23 28.83
N GLY A 360 -6.35 -31.56 28.18
CA GLY A 360 -6.08 -30.30 27.47
C GLY A 360 -5.73 -29.23 28.47
N ALA A 361 -4.82 -28.36 28.08
CA ALA A 361 -4.41 -27.20 28.88
C ALA A 361 -5.41 -26.04 28.69
N THR A 362 -5.53 -25.17 29.68
CA THR A 362 -6.08 -23.82 29.47
C THR A 362 -5.06 -23.00 28.72
N LEU A 363 -5.51 -21.96 27.97
CA LEU A 363 -4.58 -21.05 27.32
C LEU A 363 -3.66 -20.36 28.33
N ALA A 364 -4.20 -19.91 29.47
CA ALA A 364 -3.40 -19.31 30.54
C ALA A 364 -2.29 -20.24 31.04
N GLY A 365 -2.62 -21.51 31.33
CA GLY A 365 -1.62 -22.50 31.76
C GLY A 365 -0.55 -22.78 30.68
N LEU A 366 -0.92 -22.76 29.40
CA LEU A 366 0.06 -22.92 28.33
C LEU A 366 1.00 -21.71 28.23
N LEU A 367 0.49 -20.50 28.50
CA LEU A 367 1.24 -19.25 28.47
C LEU A 367 2.14 -19.03 29.71
N GLU A 368 2.13 -19.91 30.70
CA GLU A 368 3.16 -19.97 31.74
C GLU A 368 4.52 -20.28 31.15
N ASP A 369 4.57 -20.97 30.01
CA ASP A 369 5.81 -21.14 29.24
C ASP A 369 6.22 -19.81 28.58
N THR A 370 7.18 -19.14 29.20
CA THR A 370 7.68 -17.82 28.75
C THR A 370 8.40 -17.87 27.40
N ARG A 371 8.74 -19.05 26.89
CA ARG A 371 9.35 -19.23 25.57
C ARG A 371 8.36 -18.96 24.43
N ILE A 372 7.04 -19.12 24.68
CA ILE A 372 6.00 -18.69 23.74
C ILE A 372 5.92 -17.17 23.81
N ASN A 373 6.51 -16.48 22.87
CA ASN A 373 6.67 -15.03 22.88
C ASN A 373 5.84 -14.28 21.84
N ALA A 374 5.18 -15.01 20.92
CA ALA A 374 4.22 -14.43 19.98
C ALA A 374 2.95 -15.27 19.85
N LEU A 375 1.82 -14.61 19.63
CA LEU A 375 0.50 -15.23 19.48
C LEU A 375 -0.14 -14.79 18.15
N CYS A 376 -0.95 -15.68 17.55
CA CYS A 376 -1.84 -15.33 16.44
C CYS A 376 -3.24 -15.86 16.75
N LEU A 377 -4.21 -14.96 16.77
CA LEU A 377 -5.62 -15.23 17.00
C LEU A 377 -6.42 -14.81 15.78
N GLY A 378 -7.36 -15.64 15.37
CA GLY A 378 -8.37 -15.25 14.39
C GLY A 378 -8.47 -16.16 13.18
N PRO A 379 -7.39 -16.52 12.47
CA PRO A 379 -7.44 -17.37 11.30
C PRO A 379 -8.25 -18.67 11.55
N GLY A 380 -9.49 -18.72 11.05
CA GLY A 380 -10.39 -19.87 11.19
C GLY A 380 -10.73 -20.28 12.64
N LEU A 381 -10.61 -19.36 13.60
CA LEU A 381 -10.77 -19.63 15.02
C LEU A 381 -12.24 -19.85 15.42
N GLY A 382 -13.16 -19.12 14.77
CA GLY A 382 -14.55 -18.98 15.14
C GLY A 382 -14.75 -17.88 16.19
N GLN A 383 -15.77 -17.04 16.02
CA GLN A 383 -16.00 -15.84 16.85
C GLN A 383 -16.18 -16.16 18.33
N ASP A 384 -16.99 -17.18 18.70
CA ASP A 384 -17.20 -17.58 20.09
C ASP A 384 -15.90 -17.95 20.78
N ARG A 385 -15.04 -18.72 20.07
CA ARG A 385 -13.76 -19.16 20.59
C ARG A 385 -12.76 -17.99 20.66
N ALA A 386 -12.78 -17.10 19.68
CA ALA A 386 -11.97 -15.89 19.68
C ALA A 386 -12.30 -15.02 20.90
N ARG A 387 -13.59 -14.76 21.15
CA ARG A 387 -14.06 -14.00 22.31
C ARG A 387 -13.70 -14.66 23.65
N ALA A 388 -13.76 -15.97 23.71
CA ALA A 388 -13.42 -16.71 24.93
C ALA A 388 -11.91 -16.72 25.24
N LEU A 389 -11.05 -16.73 24.22
CA LEU A 389 -9.59 -16.85 24.39
C LEU A 389 -8.84 -15.51 24.40
N ALA A 390 -9.38 -14.47 23.77
CA ALA A 390 -8.73 -13.16 23.66
C ALA A 390 -8.35 -12.55 25.03
N PRO A 391 -9.18 -12.57 26.09
CA PRO A 391 -8.80 -12.00 27.38
C PRO A 391 -7.54 -12.65 27.96
N ALA A 392 -7.44 -13.97 27.94
CA ALA A 392 -6.28 -14.70 28.45
C ALA A 392 -5.03 -14.48 27.57
N ALA A 393 -5.22 -14.43 26.26
CA ALA A 393 -4.12 -14.18 25.31
C ALA A 393 -3.52 -12.77 25.51
N LEU A 394 -4.37 -11.76 25.60
CA LEU A 394 -3.96 -10.35 25.73
C LEU A 394 -3.42 -10.00 27.13
N ALA A 395 -3.98 -10.64 28.18
CA ALA A 395 -3.46 -10.48 29.55
C ALA A 395 -2.02 -10.98 29.71
N ALA A 396 -1.59 -11.95 28.89
CA ALA A 396 -0.22 -12.45 28.89
C ALA A 396 0.81 -11.42 28.36
N LYS A 397 0.37 -10.30 27.75
CA LYS A 397 1.21 -9.22 27.21
C LYS A 397 2.30 -9.72 26.24
N ARG A 398 2.03 -10.80 25.50
CA ARG A 398 2.89 -11.30 24.42
C ARG A 398 2.64 -10.49 23.14
N ALA A 399 3.60 -10.46 22.23
CA ALA A 399 3.39 -9.90 20.91
C ALA A 399 2.25 -10.68 20.21
N THR A 400 1.19 -10.00 19.79
CA THR A 400 -0.05 -10.66 19.37
C THR A 400 -0.59 -10.10 18.06
N VAL A 401 -0.86 -10.99 17.10
CA VAL A 401 -1.62 -10.68 15.87
C VAL A 401 -3.08 -11.05 16.09
N LEU A 402 -3.98 -10.11 15.76
CA LEU A 402 -5.42 -10.35 15.73
C LEU A 402 -5.92 -10.12 14.29
N ASP A 403 -6.55 -11.14 13.72
CA ASP A 403 -7.04 -11.16 12.33
C ASP A 403 -8.43 -11.81 12.28
N ALA A 404 -9.16 -11.61 11.21
CA ALA A 404 -10.40 -12.33 10.88
C ALA A 404 -11.38 -12.48 12.07
N ASP A 405 -11.64 -13.72 12.53
CA ASP A 405 -12.60 -14.01 13.60
C ASP A 405 -12.27 -13.31 14.93
N ALA A 406 -10.99 -13.01 15.21
CA ALA A 406 -10.60 -12.29 16.41
C ALA A 406 -10.98 -10.80 16.36
N LEU A 407 -11.10 -10.23 15.18
CA LEU A 407 -11.60 -8.87 14.96
C LEU A 407 -13.13 -8.85 14.94
N THR A 408 -13.73 -9.79 14.19
CA THR A 408 -15.18 -9.87 14.00
C THR A 408 -15.92 -10.22 15.30
N ALA A 409 -15.29 -10.98 16.21
CA ALA A 409 -15.87 -11.36 17.50
C ALA A 409 -16.22 -10.15 18.41
N PHE A 410 -15.61 -9.01 18.16
CA PHE A 410 -15.81 -7.77 18.94
C PHE A 410 -16.47 -6.65 18.11
N ALA A 411 -17.09 -6.99 16.95
CA ALA A 411 -17.74 -6.02 16.09
C ALA A 411 -18.90 -5.27 16.78
N ASP A 412 -19.59 -5.93 17.73
CA ASP A 412 -20.72 -5.35 18.48
C ASP A 412 -20.26 -4.35 19.55
N ASP A 413 -19.07 -4.59 20.12
CA ASP A 413 -18.44 -3.69 21.12
C ASP A 413 -16.92 -3.66 20.92
N PRO A 414 -16.41 -2.86 19.96
CA PRO A 414 -14.99 -2.71 19.73
C PRO A 414 -14.21 -2.15 20.93
N ALA A 415 -14.88 -1.39 21.81
CA ALA A 415 -14.24 -0.81 22.99
C ALA A 415 -13.80 -1.90 23.99
N GLU A 416 -14.56 -3.01 24.08
CA GLU A 416 -14.16 -4.18 24.87
C GLU A 416 -12.78 -4.70 24.39
N LEU A 417 -12.60 -4.88 23.07
CA LEU A 417 -11.32 -5.31 22.50
C LEU A 417 -10.22 -4.29 22.80
N PHE A 418 -10.46 -3.01 22.51
CA PHE A 418 -9.44 -1.96 22.65
C PHE A 418 -8.95 -1.82 24.09
N SER A 419 -9.81 -2.05 25.08
CA SER A 419 -9.42 -2.05 26.50
C SER A 419 -8.39 -3.11 26.87
N MET A 420 -8.33 -4.21 26.14
CA MET A 420 -7.40 -5.32 26.37
C MET A 420 -6.10 -5.20 25.58
N LEU A 421 -6.09 -4.44 24.47
CA LEU A 421 -4.93 -4.29 23.60
C LEU A 421 -3.74 -3.65 24.32
N HIS A 422 -2.58 -3.74 23.70
CA HIS A 422 -1.34 -3.13 24.14
C HIS A 422 -0.41 -2.87 22.94
N ASP A 423 0.64 -2.11 23.15
CA ASP A 423 1.61 -1.66 22.13
C ASP A 423 2.30 -2.80 21.33
N ARG A 424 2.26 -4.03 21.85
CA ARG A 424 2.82 -5.22 21.17
C ARG A 424 1.78 -5.96 20.30
N CYS A 425 0.58 -5.43 20.13
CA CYS A 425 -0.47 -5.99 19.27
C CYS A 425 -0.36 -5.47 17.83
N VAL A 426 -0.82 -6.29 16.88
CA VAL A 426 -1.04 -5.93 15.48
C VAL A 426 -2.44 -6.37 15.09
N LEU A 427 -3.30 -5.43 14.70
CA LEU A 427 -4.59 -5.70 14.08
C LEU A 427 -4.42 -5.71 12.56
N THR A 428 -5.06 -6.67 11.87
CA THR A 428 -4.93 -6.82 10.41
C THR A 428 -6.28 -6.80 9.70
N PRO A 429 -7.11 -5.76 9.87
CA PRO A 429 -8.43 -5.70 9.27
C PRO A 429 -8.37 -5.53 7.74
N HIS A 430 -9.26 -6.22 7.01
CA HIS A 430 -9.66 -5.83 5.66
C HIS A 430 -10.78 -4.77 5.74
N GLY A 431 -11.22 -4.19 4.59
CA GLY A 431 -12.19 -3.08 4.58
C GLY A 431 -13.46 -3.32 5.40
N GLY A 432 -14.06 -4.51 5.29
CA GLY A 432 -15.26 -4.85 6.05
C GLY A 432 -15.03 -5.05 7.56
N GLU A 433 -13.88 -5.60 7.96
CA GLU A 433 -13.48 -5.70 9.37
C GLU A 433 -13.15 -4.34 9.95
N PHE A 434 -12.47 -3.50 9.17
CA PHE A 434 -12.14 -2.11 9.55
C PHE A 434 -13.40 -1.30 9.82
N ALA A 435 -14.39 -1.37 8.93
CA ALA A 435 -15.65 -0.65 9.09
C ALA A 435 -16.45 -1.09 10.33
N ARG A 436 -16.37 -2.36 10.74
CA ARG A 436 -17.03 -2.84 11.96
C ARG A 436 -16.33 -2.39 13.24
N LEU A 437 -14.98 -2.33 13.22
CA LEU A 437 -14.19 -1.92 14.40
C LEU A 437 -14.10 -0.41 14.55
N PHE A 438 -14.12 0.34 13.44
CA PHE A 438 -13.93 1.78 13.39
C PHE A 438 -14.99 2.42 12.47
N PRO A 439 -16.30 2.32 12.83
CA PRO A 439 -17.40 2.72 11.93
C PRO A 439 -17.35 4.19 11.53
N ASP A 440 -17.10 5.10 12.46
CA ASP A 440 -17.01 6.54 12.22
C ASP A 440 -15.78 6.91 11.34
N ILE A 441 -14.66 6.23 11.53
CA ILE A 441 -13.46 6.42 10.69
C ILE A 441 -13.73 5.91 9.27
N ALA A 442 -14.38 4.76 9.16
CA ALA A 442 -14.72 4.17 7.87
C ALA A 442 -15.76 5.00 7.11
N GLU A 443 -16.76 5.55 7.83
CA GLU A 443 -17.75 6.46 7.27
C GLU A 443 -17.07 7.72 6.72
N ARG A 444 -16.20 8.37 7.51
CA ARG A 444 -15.41 9.51 7.06
C ARG A 444 -14.52 9.19 5.85
N LEU A 445 -13.94 7.98 5.80
CA LEU A 445 -13.13 7.56 4.65
C LEU A 445 -13.99 7.33 3.39
N ALA A 446 -15.26 6.99 3.56
CA ALA A 446 -16.22 6.79 2.48
C ALA A 446 -16.88 8.09 1.99
N GLU A 447 -16.82 9.19 2.77
CA GLU A 447 -17.36 10.49 2.36
C GLU A 447 -16.79 10.92 0.99
N PRO A 448 -17.56 11.62 0.15
CA PRO A 448 -17.10 12.16 -1.12
C PRO A 448 -15.86 13.06 -0.96
N ALA A 449 -14.88 12.92 -1.82
CA ALA A 449 -13.67 13.74 -1.83
C ALA A 449 -13.90 15.02 -2.63
N THR A 450 -14.58 16.01 -2.07
CA THR A 450 -14.94 17.26 -2.76
C THR A 450 -13.87 18.33 -2.72
N ALA A 451 -12.88 18.17 -1.85
CA ALA A 451 -11.77 19.12 -1.69
C ALA A 451 -10.46 18.43 -1.30
N GLY A 452 -9.33 18.99 -1.74
CA GLY A 452 -7.99 18.53 -1.37
C GLY A 452 -7.34 19.39 -0.28
N PRO A 453 -6.50 18.79 0.58
CA PRO A 453 -6.21 17.36 0.68
C PRO A 453 -7.38 16.56 1.27
N ALA A 454 -7.79 15.51 0.58
CA ALA A 454 -8.89 14.67 1.04
C ALA A 454 -8.41 13.66 2.11
N TYR A 455 -9.32 13.28 3.02
CA TYR A 455 -9.05 12.27 4.05
C TYR A 455 -8.63 10.95 3.42
N SER A 456 -7.45 10.48 3.80
CA SER A 456 -6.77 9.36 3.16
C SER A 456 -6.89 8.05 3.94
N LYS A 457 -6.60 6.93 3.28
CA LYS A 457 -6.44 5.64 3.96
C LYS A 457 -5.30 5.67 5.00
N VAL A 458 -4.27 6.53 4.80
CA VAL A 458 -3.21 6.75 5.79
C VAL A 458 -3.77 7.42 7.02
N ASP A 459 -4.59 8.47 6.87
CA ASP A 459 -5.20 9.17 8.00
C ASP A 459 -6.14 8.23 8.76
N ALA A 460 -6.99 7.48 8.05
CA ALA A 460 -7.89 6.50 8.65
C ALA A 460 -7.14 5.41 9.44
N THR A 461 -6.02 4.91 8.91
CA THR A 461 -5.22 3.89 9.60
C THR A 461 -4.50 4.48 10.83
N ARG A 462 -4.06 5.73 10.77
CA ARG A 462 -3.47 6.46 11.90
C ARG A 462 -4.48 6.68 13.03
N ASP A 463 -5.68 7.16 12.67
CA ASP A 463 -6.76 7.38 13.63
C ASP A 463 -7.16 6.05 14.30
N ALA A 464 -7.23 4.96 13.53
CA ALA A 464 -7.52 3.63 14.05
C ALA A 464 -6.40 3.11 14.97
N ALA A 465 -5.13 3.29 14.60
CA ALA A 465 -3.99 2.88 15.41
C ALA A 465 -3.90 3.66 16.73
N ALA A 466 -4.15 4.96 16.69
CA ALA A 466 -4.21 5.81 17.88
C ALA A 466 -5.33 5.36 18.83
N ARG A 467 -6.53 5.08 18.30
CA ARG A 467 -7.69 4.60 19.07
C ARG A 467 -7.45 3.22 19.68
N ALA A 468 -6.90 2.29 18.89
CA ALA A 468 -6.63 0.92 19.34
C ALA A 468 -5.41 0.83 20.29
N GLY A 469 -4.55 1.85 20.33
CA GLY A 469 -3.31 1.85 21.11
C GLY A 469 -2.27 0.83 20.65
N CYS A 470 -2.38 0.35 19.41
CA CYS A 470 -1.48 -0.65 18.83
C CYS A 470 -1.29 -0.46 17.32
N THR A 471 -0.41 -1.26 16.70
CA THR A 471 -0.21 -1.23 15.25
C THR A 471 -1.46 -1.75 14.53
N VAL A 472 -1.91 -1.01 13.50
CA VAL A 472 -2.99 -1.41 12.60
C VAL A 472 -2.43 -1.55 11.19
N LEU A 473 -2.70 -2.70 10.56
CA LEU A 473 -2.43 -3.00 9.16
C LEU A 473 -3.78 -3.09 8.43
N PHE A 474 -4.14 -2.04 7.72
CA PHE A 474 -5.36 -1.97 6.94
C PHE A 474 -5.12 -2.58 5.56
N LYS A 475 -5.60 -3.82 5.37
CA LYS A 475 -5.39 -4.63 4.16
C LYS A 475 -6.01 -3.99 2.90
N GLY A 476 -5.43 -4.30 1.74
CA GLY A 476 -5.86 -3.89 0.41
C GLY A 476 -4.69 -3.95 -0.59
N PRO A 477 -4.93 -3.69 -1.88
CA PRO A 477 -3.87 -3.55 -2.87
C PRO A 477 -2.87 -2.43 -2.49
N ASP A 478 -3.35 -1.42 -1.78
CA ASP A 478 -2.67 -0.33 -1.15
C ASP A 478 -2.66 -0.51 0.39
N THR A 479 -2.13 -1.62 0.89
CA THR A 479 -2.09 -1.89 2.33
C THR A 479 -1.37 -0.77 3.07
N VAL A 480 -2.03 -0.20 4.10
CA VAL A 480 -1.46 0.84 4.96
C VAL A 480 -1.23 0.29 6.36
N ILE A 481 -0.07 0.58 6.92
CA ILE A 481 0.32 0.17 8.26
C ILE A 481 0.61 1.44 9.07
N ALA A 482 0.01 1.57 10.25
CA ALA A 482 0.26 2.71 11.12
C ALA A 482 0.49 2.29 12.57
N SER A 483 1.33 3.05 13.27
CA SER A 483 1.55 2.93 14.72
C SER A 483 0.80 4.03 15.48
N PRO A 484 0.51 3.84 16.78
CA PRO A 484 -0.13 4.86 17.60
C PRO A 484 0.62 6.21 17.64
N GLY A 485 1.93 6.19 17.42
CA GLY A 485 2.77 7.40 17.34
C GLY A 485 2.69 8.14 16.00
N GLY A 486 1.79 7.73 15.09
CA GLY A 486 1.52 8.42 13.83
C GLY A 486 2.47 8.09 12.66
N ARG A 487 3.50 7.23 12.88
CA ARG A 487 4.29 6.70 11.75
C ARG A 487 3.41 5.78 10.91
N ALA A 488 3.49 5.93 9.60
CA ALA A 488 2.75 5.09 8.64
C ALA A 488 3.68 4.54 7.55
N ALA A 489 3.27 3.41 6.97
CA ALA A 489 3.92 2.83 5.81
C ALA A 489 2.87 2.37 4.81
N ILE A 490 3.16 2.48 3.53
CA ILE A 490 2.32 2.02 2.43
C ILE A 490 3.01 0.84 1.76
N ASN A 491 2.34 -0.31 1.71
CA ASN A 491 2.72 -1.46 0.91
C ASN A 491 1.81 -1.55 -0.31
N SER A 492 2.24 -0.94 -1.40
CA SER A 492 1.50 -0.95 -2.66
C SER A 492 1.85 -2.19 -3.48
N ALA A 493 0.84 -2.95 -3.88
CA ALA A 493 0.95 -4.08 -4.79
C ALA A 493 0.59 -3.66 -6.23
N HIS A 494 1.17 -2.54 -6.68
CA HIS A 494 0.97 -1.94 -7.99
C HIS A 494 2.30 -1.71 -8.71
N TYR A 495 2.28 -1.18 -9.91
CA TYR A 495 3.43 -0.95 -10.77
C TYR A 495 4.25 -2.23 -10.95
N ASP A 496 5.55 -2.16 -10.84
CA ASP A 496 6.44 -3.33 -10.90
C ASP A 496 6.19 -4.36 -9.79
N ARG A 497 5.47 -3.95 -8.74
CA ARG A 497 5.09 -4.82 -7.64
C ARG A 497 3.66 -5.37 -7.75
N ALA A 498 3.01 -5.25 -8.91
CA ALA A 498 1.66 -5.76 -9.11
C ALA A 498 1.56 -7.26 -8.82
N ALA A 499 0.62 -7.63 -7.95
CA ALA A 499 0.40 -9.00 -7.49
C ALA A 499 -1.11 -9.34 -7.43
N PRO A 500 -1.85 -9.27 -8.55
CA PRO A 500 -3.31 -9.44 -8.55
C PRO A 500 -3.77 -10.80 -8.07
N TRP A 501 -2.94 -11.83 -8.16
CA TRP A 501 -3.23 -13.19 -7.69
C TRP A 501 -3.22 -13.33 -6.16
N LEU A 502 -2.81 -12.31 -5.40
CA LEU A 502 -3.04 -12.25 -3.95
C LEU A 502 -4.52 -12.17 -3.55
N ALA A 503 -5.40 -11.81 -4.47
CA ALA A 503 -6.85 -11.82 -4.27
C ALA A 503 -7.40 -13.27 -4.25
N THR A 504 -6.86 -14.10 -3.36
CA THR A 504 -7.26 -15.50 -3.16
C THR A 504 -7.56 -15.77 -1.69
N ALA A 505 -8.46 -16.73 -1.43
CA ALA A 505 -8.82 -17.12 -0.07
C ALA A 505 -7.60 -17.69 0.68
N GLY A 506 -7.44 -17.30 1.95
CA GLY A 506 -6.33 -17.77 2.79
C GLY A 506 -5.05 -16.93 2.71
N SER A 507 -4.91 -16.02 1.75
CA SER A 507 -3.72 -15.15 1.64
C SER A 507 -3.53 -14.28 2.88
N GLY A 508 -4.62 -13.75 3.45
CA GLY A 508 -4.62 -13.01 4.72
C GLY A 508 -4.15 -13.85 5.91
N ASP A 509 -4.55 -15.11 5.97
CA ASP A 509 -4.13 -16.03 7.03
C ASP A 509 -2.60 -16.25 6.99
N VAL A 510 -2.03 -16.39 5.79
CA VAL A 510 -0.57 -16.47 5.61
C VAL A 510 0.11 -15.19 6.06
N LEU A 511 -0.43 -14.01 5.71
CA LEU A 511 0.10 -12.72 6.15
C LEU A 511 0.10 -12.62 7.69
N ALA A 512 -1.00 -12.98 8.35
CA ALA A 512 -1.06 -13.03 9.82
C ALA A 512 0.01 -13.95 10.40
N GLY A 513 0.25 -15.11 9.76
CA GLY A 513 1.31 -16.04 10.10
C GLY A 513 2.71 -15.44 9.92
N PHE A 514 2.97 -14.73 8.83
CA PHE A 514 4.23 -14.03 8.60
C PHE A 514 4.49 -13.00 9.70
N ILE A 515 3.50 -12.18 10.03
CA ILE A 515 3.62 -11.20 11.12
C ILE A 515 3.93 -11.90 12.45
N ALA A 516 3.18 -12.95 12.79
CA ALA A 516 3.39 -13.71 14.04
C ALA A 516 4.80 -14.33 14.12
N GLY A 517 5.29 -14.87 13.00
CA GLY A 517 6.65 -15.40 12.91
C GLY A 517 7.74 -14.35 13.12
N LEU A 518 7.57 -13.14 12.55
CA LEU A 518 8.51 -12.03 12.73
C LEU A 518 8.45 -11.45 14.16
N LEU A 519 7.26 -11.35 14.74
CA LEU A 519 7.09 -10.98 16.15
C LEU A 519 7.78 -11.98 17.08
N ALA A 520 7.65 -13.29 16.80
CA ALA A 520 8.34 -14.32 17.55
C ALA A 520 9.87 -14.15 17.49
N ARG A 521 10.40 -13.72 16.35
CA ARG A 521 11.81 -13.40 16.15
C ARG A 521 12.26 -12.10 16.82
N GLY A 522 11.35 -11.38 17.48
CA GLY A 522 11.64 -10.19 18.25
C GLY A 522 11.56 -8.86 17.50
N LEU A 523 11.02 -8.85 16.29
CA LEU A 523 10.76 -7.58 15.58
C LEU A 523 9.68 -6.78 16.30
N HIS A 524 9.81 -5.45 16.26
CA HIS A 524 8.78 -4.55 16.74
C HIS A 524 7.51 -4.68 15.87
N PRO A 525 6.29 -4.51 16.39
CA PRO A 525 5.04 -4.67 15.66
C PRO A 525 4.99 -3.98 14.30
N MET A 526 5.39 -2.71 14.24
CA MET A 526 5.43 -1.95 12.98
C MET A 526 6.38 -2.59 11.96
N GLN A 527 7.60 -2.93 12.37
CA GLN A 527 8.59 -3.57 11.49
C GLN A 527 8.15 -4.97 11.03
N ALA A 528 7.52 -5.74 11.92
CA ALA A 528 7.00 -7.06 11.60
C ALA A 528 5.89 -6.97 10.55
N ALA A 529 4.97 -6.03 10.72
CA ALA A 529 3.87 -5.80 9.79
C ALA A 529 4.36 -5.30 8.42
N GLU A 530 5.28 -4.33 8.37
CA GLU A 530 5.90 -3.81 7.15
C GLU A 530 6.64 -4.92 6.37
N THR A 531 7.51 -5.64 7.07
CA THR A 531 8.31 -6.72 6.46
C THR A 531 7.44 -7.86 5.97
N ALA A 532 6.42 -8.27 6.76
CA ALA A 532 5.49 -9.32 6.37
C ALA A 532 4.68 -8.93 5.13
N ALA A 533 4.11 -7.72 5.11
CA ALA A 533 3.32 -7.23 3.98
C ALA A 533 4.17 -7.15 2.70
N TRP A 534 5.42 -6.69 2.83
CA TRP A 534 6.34 -6.61 1.71
C TRP A 534 6.68 -7.99 1.15
N LEU A 535 7.11 -8.95 2.01
CA LEU A 535 7.45 -10.32 1.62
C LEU A 535 6.23 -11.07 1.05
N HIS A 536 5.04 -10.78 1.55
CA HIS A 536 3.81 -11.39 1.06
C HIS A 536 3.54 -11.06 -0.41
N VAL A 537 3.73 -9.79 -0.80
CA VAL A 537 3.65 -9.37 -2.20
C VAL A 537 4.77 -10.00 -3.04
N GLU A 538 6.01 -10.01 -2.56
CA GLU A 538 7.13 -10.59 -3.30
C GLU A 538 6.98 -12.10 -3.50
N CYS A 539 6.43 -12.83 -2.52
CA CYS A 539 6.11 -14.25 -2.69
C CYS A 539 5.10 -14.47 -3.81
N ALA A 540 4.06 -13.64 -3.87
CA ALA A 540 3.05 -13.75 -4.92
C ALA A 540 3.62 -13.41 -6.31
N ARG A 541 4.47 -12.39 -6.41
CA ARG A 541 5.17 -12.04 -7.64
C ARG A 541 6.11 -13.15 -8.11
N ALA A 542 6.86 -13.74 -7.17
CA ALA A 542 7.81 -14.83 -7.46
C ALA A 542 7.13 -16.11 -7.94
N PHE A 543 5.87 -16.34 -7.56
CA PHE A 543 5.05 -17.46 -8.04
C PHE A 543 4.37 -17.11 -9.38
N GLY A 544 3.64 -15.99 -9.42
CA GLY A 544 2.93 -15.52 -10.61
C GLY A 544 1.50 -16.09 -10.75
N PRO A 545 1.00 -16.19 -12.00
CA PRO A 545 -0.36 -16.66 -12.26
C PRO A 545 -0.62 -18.09 -11.75
N GLY A 546 -1.81 -18.31 -11.19
CA GLY A 546 -2.21 -19.60 -10.60
C GLY A 546 -1.94 -19.72 -9.11
N LEU A 547 -1.45 -18.66 -8.46
CA LEU A 547 -1.18 -18.63 -7.02
C LEU A 547 -2.40 -19.01 -6.18
N ILE A 548 -2.19 -19.90 -5.22
CA ILE A 548 -3.08 -20.15 -4.09
C ILE A 548 -2.34 -19.86 -2.77
N ALA A 549 -3.08 -19.78 -1.67
CA ALA A 549 -2.50 -19.35 -0.39
C ALA A 549 -1.37 -20.26 0.12
N GLU A 550 -1.44 -21.55 -0.17
CA GLU A 550 -0.44 -22.57 0.18
C GLU A 550 0.94 -22.28 -0.45
N ASP A 551 0.97 -21.66 -1.61
CA ASP A 551 2.21 -21.38 -2.34
C ASP A 551 3.02 -20.25 -1.69
N LEU A 552 2.36 -19.29 -1.05
CA LEU A 552 3.01 -18.11 -0.47
C LEU A 552 4.16 -18.46 0.49
N PRO A 553 3.97 -19.32 1.49
CA PRO A 553 5.06 -19.72 2.38
C PRO A 553 6.19 -20.44 1.64
N GLU A 554 5.86 -21.17 0.56
CA GLU A 554 6.84 -21.96 -0.20
C GLU A 554 7.73 -21.08 -1.09
N MET A 555 7.27 -19.87 -1.44
CA MET A 555 8.08 -18.91 -2.19
C MET A 555 9.08 -18.14 -1.33
N LEU A 556 8.91 -18.09 -0.01
CA LEU A 556 9.84 -17.37 0.87
C LEU A 556 11.32 -17.77 0.66
N PRO A 557 11.70 -19.06 0.52
CA PRO A 557 13.09 -19.42 0.29
C PRO A 557 13.67 -18.90 -1.03
N LYS A 558 12.83 -18.75 -2.07
CA LYS A 558 13.23 -18.12 -3.34
C LYS A 558 13.45 -16.63 -3.15
N VAL A 559 12.46 -15.94 -2.57
CA VAL A 559 12.51 -14.51 -2.28
C VAL A 559 13.72 -14.17 -1.39
N PHE A 560 13.97 -14.94 -0.33
CA PHE A 560 15.14 -14.72 0.53
C PHE A 560 16.46 -14.81 -0.24
N ARG A 561 16.64 -15.79 -1.12
CA ARG A 561 17.84 -15.91 -1.94
C ARG A 561 18.04 -14.74 -2.89
N GLU A 562 16.97 -14.22 -3.48
CA GLU A 562 17.00 -13.04 -4.36
C GLU A 562 17.44 -11.77 -3.61
N PHE A 563 17.16 -11.69 -2.32
CA PHE A 563 17.64 -10.62 -1.43
C PHE A 563 19.02 -10.87 -0.85
N GLY A 564 19.74 -11.89 -1.33
CA GLY A 564 21.07 -12.21 -0.85
C GLY A 564 21.03 -12.80 0.58
N ALA A 565 19.93 -13.45 1.01
CA ALA A 565 19.72 -14.11 2.29
C ALA A 565 20.16 -15.58 2.27
#